data_2d91313b48fc43bcaf2164066f87b442
#
_entry.id   2d91313b48fc43bcaf2164066f87b442
#
_cell.length_a   1.000
_cell.length_b   1.000
_cell.length_c   1.000
_cell.angle_alpha   90.00
_cell.angle_beta   90.00
_cell.angle_gamma   90.00
#
_symmetry.space_group_name_H-M   'P 1'
#
loop_
_entity.id
_entity.type
_entity.pdbx_description
1 polymer ?
#
loop_
_entity_poly.entity_id
_entity_poly.type
_entity_poly.pdbx_seq_one_letter_code
_entity_poly.pdbx_strand_id
1 'polypeptide(L)'
;MRRRLLVALTFGVAPVIASWDAVAVPTRPVACDVATLMSTFGPAHTESAVVAVLSPRMPHALIEWPRMASVARAEGYDVMTFRDPRVPINEWRSAVTSVNAPGEYIDAPPLSMETAERCLLLNHSPAIVVARCGRVHPWPIFGVMPDASWRHVLKSRRTELERLPCP
;
A
#
# COMPACT_ATOMS: atom_id res chain seq x y z
N MET A 1 -58.82 35.77 -48.68
CA MET A 1 -58.60 34.87 -47.48
C MET A 1 -57.50 33.87 -47.79
N ARG A 2 -56.30 34.08 -47.24
CA ARG A 2 -55.14 33.18 -47.38
C ARG A 2 -54.86 32.51 -46.01
N ARG A 3 -55.11 31.21 -45.89
CA ARG A 3 -54.77 30.42 -44.72
C ARG A 3 -53.29 30.06 -44.78
N ARG A 4 -52.53 30.50 -43.81
CA ARG A 4 -51.13 30.08 -43.59
C ARG A 4 -51.10 28.80 -42.72
N LEU A 5 -50.56 27.72 -43.27
CA LEU A 5 -50.29 26.49 -42.55
C LEU A 5 -48.97 26.68 -41.77
N LEU A 6 -49.04 26.58 -40.46
CA LEU A 6 -47.84 26.50 -39.57
C LEU A 6 -47.51 25.03 -39.40
N VAL A 7 -46.37 24.64 -39.93
CA VAL A 7 -45.77 23.31 -39.66
C VAL A 7 -44.88 23.46 -38.45
N ALA A 8 -45.27 22.82 -37.36
CA ALA A 8 -44.44 22.73 -36.15
C ALA A 8 -43.49 21.54 -36.28
N LEU A 9 -42.17 21.80 -36.42
CA LEU A 9 -41.11 20.83 -36.35
C LEU A 9 -40.76 20.57 -34.87
N THR A 10 -41.17 19.44 -34.33
CA THR A 10 -40.75 18.96 -33.01
C THR A 10 -39.42 18.22 -33.17
N PHE A 11 -38.33 18.84 -32.74
CA PHE A 11 -37.04 18.15 -32.54
C PHE A 11 -37.12 17.29 -31.30
N GLY A 12 -37.23 15.99 -31.48
CA GLY A 12 -37.08 15.02 -30.41
C GLY A 12 -35.61 14.88 -30.03
N VAL A 13 -35.22 15.46 -28.91
CA VAL A 13 -33.91 15.19 -28.29
C VAL A 13 -34.04 13.89 -27.50
N ALA A 14 -33.49 12.81 -28.06
CA ALA A 14 -33.35 11.55 -27.30
C ALA A 14 -32.28 11.73 -26.23
N PRO A 15 -32.54 11.38 -24.96
CA PRO A 15 -31.52 11.40 -23.94
C PRO A 15 -30.52 10.26 -24.21
N VAL A 16 -29.26 10.61 -24.50
CA VAL A 16 -28.16 9.68 -24.52
C VAL A 16 -27.89 9.33 -23.06
N ILE A 17 -28.41 8.21 -22.58
CA ILE A 17 -28.05 7.63 -21.32
C ILE A 17 -26.66 7.01 -21.52
N ALA A 18 -25.61 7.77 -21.20
CA ALA A 18 -24.28 7.23 -21.07
C ALA A 18 -24.32 6.21 -19.93
N SER A 19 -24.33 4.93 -20.26
CA SER A 19 -24.06 3.86 -19.32
C SER A 19 -22.62 4.04 -18.83
N TRP A 20 -22.47 4.53 -17.62
CA TRP A 20 -21.22 4.47 -16.92
C TRP A 20 -20.98 2.99 -16.63
N ASP A 21 -20.18 2.35 -17.46
CA ASP A 21 -19.63 1.05 -17.11
C ASP A 21 -18.96 1.20 -15.78
N ALA A 22 -19.61 0.67 -14.74
CA ALA A 22 -19.04 0.62 -13.41
C ALA A 22 -17.74 -0.16 -13.55
N VAL A 23 -16.62 0.54 -13.49
CA VAL A 23 -15.30 -0.07 -13.36
C VAL A 23 -15.43 -0.99 -12.17
N ALA A 24 -15.44 -2.30 -12.44
CA ALA A 24 -15.55 -3.31 -11.40
C ALA A 24 -14.37 -3.11 -10.45
N VAL A 25 -14.61 -2.47 -9.32
CA VAL A 25 -13.67 -2.46 -8.22
C VAL A 25 -13.42 -3.91 -7.88
N PRO A 26 -12.18 -4.40 -7.92
CA PRO A 26 -11.88 -5.79 -7.65
C PRO A 26 -12.44 -6.14 -6.28
N THR A 27 -13.47 -6.99 -6.25
CA THR A 27 -14.29 -7.28 -5.07
C THR A 27 -13.62 -8.19 -4.04
N ARG A 28 -12.35 -8.57 -4.27
CA ARG A 28 -11.52 -9.25 -3.27
C ARG A 28 -10.06 -8.84 -3.44
N PRO A 29 -9.43 -8.29 -2.41
CA PRO A 29 -7.97 -8.26 -2.38
C PRO A 29 -7.49 -9.71 -2.45
N VAL A 30 -6.61 -9.99 -3.37
CA VAL A 30 -5.90 -11.27 -3.43
C VAL A 30 -5.31 -11.47 -2.04
N ALA A 31 -5.59 -12.62 -1.41
CA ALA A 31 -5.14 -12.86 -0.05
C ALA A 31 -3.60 -12.75 0.00
N CYS A 32 -3.14 -11.65 0.59
CA CYS A 32 -1.74 -11.46 0.89
C CYS A 32 -1.38 -12.54 1.90
N ASP A 33 -0.52 -13.48 1.52
CA ASP A 33 -0.14 -14.58 2.37
C ASP A 33 0.92 -14.13 3.36
N VAL A 34 0.48 -13.95 4.59
CA VAL A 34 1.34 -13.57 5.71
C VAL A 34 2.32 -14.66 6.05
N ALA A 35 1.94 -15.93 5.89
CA ALA A 35 2.86 -17.03 6.19
C ALA A 35 4.13 -16.88 5.35
N THR A 36 4.00 -16.48 4.09
CA THR A 36 5.13 -16.19 3.21
C THR A 36 5.89 -14.92 3.64
N LEU A 37 5.20 -13.86 4.04
CA LEU A 37 5.85 -12.66 4.61
C LEU A 37 6.56 -12.98 5.92
N MET A 38 5.93 -13.75 6.79
CA MET A 38 6.43 -14.05 8.13
C MET A 38 7.41 -15.24 8.17
N SER A 39 7.36 -16.17 7.23
CA SER A 39 8.34 -17.27 7.16
C SER A 39 9.78 -16.78 6.95
N THR A 40 9.92 -15.59 6.38
CA THR A 40 11.22 -14.93 6.25
C THR A 40 11.76 -14.45 7.61
N PHE A 41 10.93 -14.37 8.66
CA PHE A 41 11.27 -13.74 9.96
C PHE A 41 11.34 -14.69 11.14
N GLY A 42 11.01 -15.95 10.98
CA GLY A 42 11.01 -16.94 12.06
C GLY A 42 9.79 -16.88 13.00
N PRO A 43 9.56 -17.91 13.81
CA PRO A 43 8.34 -18.12 14.60
C PRO A 43 8.17 -17.17 15.80
N ALA A 44 9.13 -16.31 16.09
CA ALA A 44 9.14 -15.45 17.29
C ALA A 44 8.47 -14.08 17.09
N HIS A 45 8.04 -13.77 15.90
CA HIS A 45 7.59 -12.41 15.55
C HIS A 45 6.08 -12.37 15.42
N THR A 46 5.43 -11.85 16.24
CA THR A 46 5.01 -10.63 16.76
C THR A 46 3.51 -10.55 16.84
N GLU A 47 3.05 -10.08 17.94
CA GLU A 47 1.65 -9.75 18.11
C GLU A 47 1.18 -8.72 17.07
N SER A 48 2.08 -7.79 16.69
CA SER A 48 1.80 -6.74 15.68
C SER A 48 3.05 -6.34 14.90
N ALA A 49 2.96 -6.27 13.59
CA ALA A 49 4.07 -5.90 12.71
C ALA A 49 3.66 -4.90 11.64
N VAL A 50 4.63 -4.10 11.22
CA VAL A 50 4.58 -3.23 10.04
C VAL A 50 5.66 -3.67 9.08
N VAL A 51 5.26 -4.04 7.87
CA VAL A 51 6.17 -4.45 6.80
C VAL A 51 6.14 -3.39 5.71
N ALA A 52 7.29 -2.85 5.36
CA ALA A 52 7.42 -1.87 4.29
C ALA A 52 8.33 -2.36 3.16
N VAL A 53 7.91 -2.08 1.93
CA VAL A 53 8.74 -2.24 0.74
C VAL A 53 9.12 -0.87 0.22
N LEU A 54 10.41 -0.64 0.09
CA LEU A 54 10.97 0.62 -0.37
C LEU A 54 11.58 0.47 -1.76
N SER A 55 11.46 1.52 -2.57
CA SER A 55 12.09 1.58 -3.88
C SER A 55 12.93 2.85 -4.01
N PRO A 56 14.16 2.77 -4.51
CA PRO A 56 15.02 3.92 -4.76
C PRO A 56 14.49 4.83 -5.87
N ARG A 57 13.56 4.33 -6.67
CA ARG A 57 12.87 5.13 -7.69
C ARG A 57 11.97 6.22 -7.09
N MET A 58 11.74 6.14 -5.78
CA MET A 58 11.06 7.16 -4.97
C MET A 58 11.94 7.58 -3.78
N PRO A 59 12.95 8.45 -4.01
CA PRO A 59 13.94 8.79 -2.99
C PRO A 59 13.31 9.35 -1.71
N HIS A 60 12.20 10.07 -1.83
CA HIS A 60 11.47 10.61 -0.69
C HIS A 60 11.01 9.52 0.28
N ALA A 61 10.69 8.32 -0.22
CA ALA A 61 10.36 7.18 0.62
C ALA A 61 11.55 6.73 1.49
N LEU A 62 12.76 6.72 0.93
CA LEU A 62 13.98 6.38 1.66
C LEU A 62 14.32 7.40 2.75
N ILE A 63 14.04 8.68 2.48
CA ILE A 63 14.30 9.79 3.43
C ILE A 63 13.31 9.76 4.60
N GLU A 64 12.03 9.54 4.32
CA GLU A 64 10.96 9.67 5.30
C GLU A 64 10.65 8.37 6.06
N TRP A 65 10.98 7.22 5.47
CA TRP A 65 10.70 5.94 6.10
C TRP A 65 11.32 5.77 7.50
N PRO A 66 12.56 6.18 7.78
CA PRO A 66 13.15 6.07 9.13
C PRO A 66 12.29 6.74 10.20
N ARG A 67 11.73 7.91 9.91
CA ARG A 67 10.81 8.63 10.80
C ARG A 67 9.52 7.84 11.02
N MET A 68 8.90 7.37 9.94
CA MET A 68 7.67 6.58 10.02
C MET A 68 7.90 5.25 10.75
N ALA A 69 9.03 4.59 10.51
CA ALA A 69 9.44 3.38 11.22
C ALA A 69 9.61 3.61 12.72
N SER A 70 10.24 4.72 13.10
CA SER A 70 10.38 5.13 14.51
C SER A 70 9.02 5.32 15.19
N VAL A 71 8.09 5.99 14.53
CA VAL A 71 6.72 6.15 15.05
C VAL A 71 6.03 4.79 15.20
N ALA A 72 6.15 3.89 14.23
CA ALA A 72 5.53 2.57 14.32
C ALA A 72 6.12 1.75 15.49
N ARG A 73 7.43 1.78 15.70
CA ARG A 73 8.08 1.15 16.87
C ARG A 73 7.57 1.75 18.18
N ALA A 74 7.42 3.06 18.26
CA ALA A 74 6.87 3.75 19.45
C ALA A 74 5.41 3.36 19.73
N GLU A 75 4.65 2.97 18.71
CA GLU A 75 3.28 2.46 18.84
C GLU A 75 3.25 0.93 19.12
N GLY A 76 4.41 0.29 19.35
CA GLY A 76 4.54 -1.11 19.72
C GLY A 76 4.45 -2.09 18.55
N TYR A 77 4.84 -1.67 17.36
CA TYR A 77 4.97 -2.56 16.22
C TYR A 77 6.41 -2.99 16.01
N ASP A 78 6.60 -4.24 15.63
CA ASP A 78 7.85 -4.66 14.99
C ASP A 78 7.86 -4.13 13.57
N VAL A 79 8.98 -3.54 13.16
CA VAL A 79 9.10 -2.90 11.86
C VAL A 79 10.11 -3.65 11.02
N MET A 80 9.65 -4.09 9.87
CA MET A 80 10.45 -4.81 8.88
C MET A 80 10.52 -4.02 7.59
N THR A 81 11.72 -3.88 7.07
CA THR A 81 11.98 -3.12 5.84
C THR A 81 12.58 -4.03 4.79
N PHE A 82 11.97 -4.01 3.62
CA PHE A 82 12.43 -4.71 2.43
C PHE A 82 12.75 -3.73 1.32
N ARG A 83 13.66 -4.12 0.45
CA ARG A 83 13.83 -3.43 -0.82
C ARG A 83 12.90 -4.01 -1.89
N ASP A 84 12.52 -3.19 -2.83
CA ASP A 84 11.80 -3.58 -4.05
C ASP A 84 12.59 -4.69 -4.77
N PRO A 85 12.02 -5.88 -4.99
CA PRO A 85 12.72 -7.00 -5.62
C PRO A 85 13.16 -6.73 -7.06
N ARG A 86 12.56 -5.74 -7.72
CA ARG A 86 12.92 -5.32 -9.09
C ARG A 86 14.20 -4.49 -9.16
N VAL A 87 14.73 -4.11 -8.00
CA VAL A 87 15.90 -3.23 -7.90
C VAL A 87 17.16 -4.04 -7.58
N PRO A 88 18.20 -3.98 -8.43
CA PRO A 88 19.48 -4.59 -8.14
C PRO A 88 20.11 -4.06 -6.85
N ILE A 89 20.86 -4.90 -6.15
CA ILE A 89 21.44 -4.52 -4.84
C ILE A 89 22.41 -3.35 -4.93
N ASN A 90 23.15 -3.23 -6.01
CA ASN A 90 24.08 -2.12 -6.23
C ASN A 90 23.36 -0.78 -6.42
N GLU A 91 22.26 -0.75 -7.17
CA GLU A 91 21.39 0.41 -7.31
C GLU A 91 20.78 0.79 -5.96
N TRP A 92 20.29 -0.19 -5.22
CA TRP A 92 19.74 -0.01 -3.88
C TRP A 92 20.77 0.64 -2.93
N ARG A 93 21.96 0.03 -2.80
CA ARG A 93 23.03 0.55 -1.92
C ARG A 93 23.45 1.97 -2.28
N SER A 94 23.60 2.25 -3.57
CA SER A 94 23.92 3.59 -4.07
C SER A 94 22.85 4.61 -3.65
N ALA A 95 21.57 4.27 -3.81
CA ALA A 95 20.47 5.16 -3.46
C ALA A 95 20.39 5.41 -1.94
N VAL A 96 20.48 4.36 -1.12
CA VAL A 96 20.47 4.47 0.35
C VAL A 96 21.60 5.36 0.85
N THR A 97 22.80 5.19 0.29
CA THR A 97 23.97 6.02 0.62
C THR A 97 23.78 7.47 0.17
N SER A 98 23.23 7.69 -1.04
CA SER A 98 23.06 9.04 -1.60
C SER A 98 22.09 9.91 -0.79
N VAL A 99 21.10 9.31 -0.14
CA VAL A 99 20.14 10.02 0.72
C VAL A 99 20.54 10.01 2.20
N ASN A 100 21.71 9.48 2.51
CA ASN A 100 22.20 9.33 3.90
C ASN A 100 21.18 8.63 4.83
N ALA A 101 20.50 7.61 4.30
CA ALA A 101 19.57 6.81 5.09
C ALA A 101 20.34 5.96 6.14
N PRO A 102 19.67 5.53 7.23
CA PRO A 102 20.29 4.69 8.25
C PRO A 102 20.98 3.46 7.66
N GLY A 103 22.17 3.13 8.18
CA GLY A 103 22.99 2.03 7.69
C GLY A 103 22.27 0.66 7.72
N GLU A 104 21.30 0.48 8.62
CA GLU A 104 20.46 -0.72 8.70
C GLU A 104 19.70 -1.02 7.41
N TYR A 105 19.48 -0.01 6.55
CA TYR A 105 18.77 -0.20 5.27
C TYR A 105 19.69 -0.60 4.12
N ILE A 106 21.00 -0.47 4.26
CA ILE A 106 21.96 -0.79 3.18
C ILE A 106 21.80 -2.24 2.71
N ASP A 107 21.60 -3.15 3.65
CA ASP A 107 21.48 -4.57 3.38
C ASP A 107 20.02 -5.08 3.53
N ALA A 108 19.04 -4.19 3.37
CA ALA A 108 17.63 -4.60 3.40
C ALA A 108 17.38 -5.74 2.38
N PRO A 109 16.81 -6.87 2.83
CA PRO A 109 16.57 -8.00 1.96
C PRO A 109 15.53 -7.67 0.90
N PRO A 110 15.57 -8.30 -0.28
CA PRO A 110 14.48 -8.19 -1.24
C PRO A 110 13.28 -8.96 -0.72
N LEU A 111 12.10 -8.44 -0.90
CA LEU A 111 10.89 -9.26 -0.80
C LEU A 111 10.84 -10.21 -1.99
N SER A 112 10.20 -11.39 -1.87
CA SER A 112 9.99 -12.22 -3.05
C SER A 112 9.07 -11.50 -4.04
N MET A 113 9.33 -11.66 -5.34
CA MET A 113 8.52 -11.03 -6.38
C MET A 113 7.05 -11.44 -6.25
N GLU A 114 6.80 -12.75 -6.08
CA GLU A 114 5.47 -13.31 -5.93
C GLU A 114 4.72 -12.68 -4.75
N THR A 115 5.37 -12.56 -3.60
CA THR A 115 4.76 -11.95 -2.40
C THR A 115 4.49 -10.47 -2.63
N ALA A 116 5.42 -9.74 -3.24
CA ALA A 116 5.30 -8.32 -3.49
C ALA A 116 4.14 -8.01 -4.46
N GLU A 117 3.95 -8.82 -5.49
CA GLU A 117 2.83 -8.72 -6.43
C GLU A 117 1.50 -9.08 -5.76
N ARG A 118 1.45 -10.23 -5.07
CA ARG A 118 0.27 -10.72 -4.38
C ARG A 118 -0.24 -9.73 -3.32
N CYS A 119 0.67 -9.08 -2.61
CA CYS A 119 0.36 -8.07 -1.60
C CYS A 119 0.23 -6.65 -2.15
N LEU A 120 0.27 -6.45 -3.46
CA LEU A 120 0.19 -5.14 -4.14
C LEU A 120 1.28 -4.14 -3.72
N LEU A 121 2.44 -4.62 -3.28
CA LEU A 121 3.51 -3.79 -2.72
C LEU A 121 4.47 -3.18 -3.75
N LEU A 122 4.19 -3.40 -5.05
CA LEU A 122 5.02 -2.88 -6.15
C LEU A 122 4.45 -1.61 -6.81
N ASN A 123 3.27 -1.17 -6.38
CA ASN A 123 2.56 -0.08 -7.05
C ASN A 123 3.07 1.31 -6.64
N HIS A 124 3.63 1.41 -5.44
CA HIS A 124 4.10 2.67 -4.86
C HIS A 124 5.23 2.43 -3.86
N SER A 125 5.93 3.49 -3.40
CA SER A 125 6.94 3.41 -2.34
C SER A 125 6.82 4.63 -1.40
N PRO A 126 6.85 4.42 -0.06
CA PRO A 126 6.77 3.12 0.59
C PRO A 126 5.42 2.45 0.34
N ALA A 127 5.44 1.14 0.15
CA ALA A 127 4.24 0.31 0.23
C ALA A 127 4.28 -0.45 1.55
N ILE A 128 3.23 -0.31 2.35
CA ILE A 128 3.26 -0.74 3.75
C ILE A 128 2.05 -1.62 4.03
N VAL A 129 2.27 -2.74 4.70
CA VAL A 129 1.20 -3.56 5.25
C VAL A 129 1.32 -3.64 6.76
N VAL A 130 0.17 -3.71 7.42
CA VAL A 130 0.06 -3.92 8.86
C VAL A 130 -0.41 -5.35 9.09
N ALA A 131 0.28 -6.06 9.98
CA ALA A 131 -0.03 -7.43 10.33
C ALA A 131 -0.25 -7.58 11.84
N ARG A 132 -1.08 -8.55 12.23
CA ARG A 132 -1.28 -8.95 13.62
C ARG A 132 -1.62 -10.44 13.70
N CYS A 133 -1.00 -11.16 14.63
CA CYS A 133 -1.26 -12.60 14.85
C CYS A 133 -1.25 -13.41 13.55
N GLY A 134 -0.27 -13.19 12.68
CA GLY A 134 -0.19 -13.91 11.41
C GLY A 134 -1.22 -13.48 10.35
N ARG A 135 -2.02 -12.45 10.57
CA ARG A 135 -2.96 -11.88 9.58
C ARG A 135 -2.47 -10.54 9.07
N VAL A 136 -2.57 -10.32 7.76
CA VAL A 136 -2.27 -9.02 7.13
C VAL A 136 -3.56 -8.27 6.91
N HIS A 137 -3.53 -6.97 7.17
CA HIS A 137 -4.61 -6.10 6.75
C HIS A 137 -4.72 -6.10 5.22
N PRO A 138 -5.92 -6.32 4.63
CA PRO A 138 -6.08 -6.54 3.19
C PRO A 138 -5.72 -5.33 2.32
N TRP A 139 -5.66 -4.15 2.92
CA TRP A 139 -5.39 -2.91 2.21
C TRP A 139 -4.00 -2.38 2.57
N PRO A 140 -3.04 -2.39 1.64
CA PRO A 140 -1.75 -1.76 1.84
C PRO A 140 -1.91 -0.24 1.94
N ILE A 141 -0.95 0.38 2.61
CA ILE A 141 -0.85 1.82 2.77
C ILE A 141 0.27 2.28 1.85
N PHE A 142 0.04 3.34 1.11
CA PHE A 142 1.00 3.85 0.14
C PHE A 142 1.44 5.27 0.48
N GLY A 143 2.74 5.52 0.27
CA GLY A 143 3.33 6.84 0.41
C GLY A 143 3.69 7.20 1.85
N VAL A 144 4.22 8.41 1.99
CA VAL A 144 4.64 8.99 3.26
C VAL A 144 3.56 9.91 3.82
N MET A 145 3.50 10.02 5.14
CA MET A 145 2.50 10.86 5.80
C MET A 145 3.04 11.47 7.08
N PRO A 146 2.43 12.57 7.58
CA PRO A 146 2.78 13.15 8.86
C PRO A 146 2.55 12.18 10.03
N ASP A 147 3.31 12.35 11.12
CA ASP A 147 3.27 11.45 12.29
C ASP A 147 1.88 11.27 12.87
N ALA A 148 1.11 12.34 13.00
CA ALA A 148 -0.24 12.26 13.55
C ALA A 148 -1.17 11.40 12.69
N SER A 149 -1.11 11.57 11.36
CA SER A 149 -1.87 10.76 10.41
C SER A 149 -1.40 9.31 10.44
N TRP A 150 -0.08 9.09 10.53
CA TRP A 150 0.50 7.76 10.58
C TRP A 150 0.06 7.00 11.84
N ARG A 151 0.13 7.62 13.02
CA ARG A 151 -0.40 7.04 14.27
C ARG A 151 -1.88 6.71 14.17
N HIS A 152 -2.66 7.60 13.59
CA HIS A 152 -4.10 7.37 13.40
C HIS A 152 -4.36 6.14 12.52
N VAL A 153 -3.66 6.02 11.39
CA VAL A 153 -3.77 4.88 10.48
C VAL A 153 -3.36 3.58 11.17
N LEU A 154 -2.22 3.55 11.88
CA LEU A 154 -1.76 2.38 12.62
C LEU A 154 -2.78 1.92 13.64
N LYS A 155 -3.34 2.85 14.41
CA LYS A 155 -4.38 2.56 15.41
C LYS A 155 -5.66 2.02 14.78
N SER A 156 -6.12 2.59 13.67
CA SER A 156 -7.28 2.10 12.93
C SER A 156 -7.06 0.67 12.44
N ARG A 157 -5.91 0.39 11.81
CA ARG A 157 -5.57 -0.94 11.30
C ARG A 157 -5.44 -1.98 12.40
N ARG A 158 -4.87 -1.61 13.54
CA ARG A 158 -4.82 -2.45 14.73
C ARG A 158 -6.24 -2.81 15.18
N THR A 159 -7.09 -1.83 15.38
CA THR A 159 -8.48 -2.03 15.83
C THR A 159 -9.28 -2.92 14.87
N GLU A 160 -9.06 -2.78 13.56
CA GLU A 160 -9.71 -3.64 12.57
C GLU A 160 -9.22 -5.10 12.67
N LEU A 161 -7.93 -5.31 12.86
CA LEU A 161 -7.33 -6.64 13.02
C LEU A 161 -7.68 -7.28 14.38
N GLU A 162 -7.86 -6.50 15.44
CA GLU A 162 -8.25 -6.98 16.78
C GLU A 162 -9.67 -7.55 16.83
N ARG A 163 -10.53 -7.16 15.91
CA ARG A 163 -11.87 -7.76 15.77
C ARG A 163 -11.85 -9.22 15.33
N LEU A 164 -10.73 -9.68 14.82
CA LEU A 164 -10.51 -11.04 14.37
C LEU A 164 -9.70 -11.79 15.44
N PRO A 165 -10.16 -12.96 15.94
CA PRO A 165 -9.40 -13.74 16.92
C PRO A 165 -8.04 -14.13 16.32
N CYS A 166 -7.00 -14.14 17.14
CA CYS A 166 -5.73 -14.77 16.74
C CYS A 166 -5.96 -16.25 16.46
N PRO A 167 -5.38 -16.83 15.40
CA PRO A 167 -5.53 -18.24 15.06
C PRO A 167 -4.92 -19.17 16.11
#